data_2955437addbb10c99cfa70636cec64ef
#
_entry.id   2955437addbb10c99cfa70636cec64ef
#
_cell.length_a   1.000
_cell.length_b   1.000
_cell.length_c   1.000
_cell.angle_alpha   90.00
_cell.angle_beta   90.00
_cell.angle_gamma   90.00
#
_symmetry.space_group_name_H-M   'P 1'
#
loop_
_entity.id
_entity.type
_entity.pdbx_description
1 polymer ?
#
loop_
_entity_poly.entity_id
_entity_poly.type
_entity_poly.pdbx_seq_one_letter_code
_entity_poly.pdbx_strand_id
1 'polypeptide(L)'
;NKDVNLDTSQWKLIKAPGPWKGAYEDKKNHMVGWYRGTFEFAPELKGQEVVLLLNTYMARMEVFVDGQEVYKRPHDMNVERYYSIQAAPVRFKVTQGKHVVTFRVVTPLMAGVYGLPFEMHKYDQHDTSLVLHQVYGGEARVIIAYGLLAFGLFFLAVFAKTRYPLYLWAGLGGTMIFPFFAAPGDYWLKLF
;
A
#
# COMPACT_ATOMS: atom_id res chain seq x y z
N ASN A 1 8.08 7.68 -17.02
CA ASN A 1 8.33 6.95 -18.25
C ASN A 1 8.99 5.60 -17.92
N LYS A 2 8.42 4.49 -18.42
CA LYS A 2 8.85 3.11 -18.18
C LYS A 2 10.01 2.66 -19.07
N ASP A 3 10.44 3.48 -20.00
CA ASP A 3 11.51 3.18 -20.93
C ASP A 3 12.83 2.94 -20.20
N VAL A 4 13.43 1.77 -20.41
CA VAL A 4 14.68 1.36 -19.74
C VAL A 4 15.86 2.23 -20.19
N ASN A 5 15.84 2.70 -21.44
CA ASN A 5 16.91 3.50 -22.03
C ASN A 5 16.72 5.01 -21.83
N LEU A 6 15.70 5.41 -21.06
CA LEU A 6 15.46 6.82 -20.80
C LEU A 6 16.67 7.47 -20.14
N ASP A 7 17.12 8.59 -20.70
CA ASP A 7 18.11 9.44 -20.03
C ASP A 7 17.52 10.04 -18.75
N THR A 8 18.12 9.72 -17.64
CA THR A 8 17.75 10.21 -16.31
C THR A 8 18.78 11.18 -15.73
N SER A 9 19.71 11.66 -16.52
CA SER A 9 20.78 12.57 -16.06
C SER A 9 20.25 13.84 -15.40
N GLN A 10 19.07 14.30 -15.83
CA GLN A 10 18.39 15.46 -15.27
C GLN A 10 17.47 15.14 -14.07
N TRP A 11 17.37 13.88 -13.69
CA TRP A 11 16.52 13.51 -12.56
C TRP A 11 17.20 13.85 -11.24
N LYS A 12 16.40 14.32 -10.30
CA LYS A 12 16.91 14.59 -8.95
C LYS A 12 17.00 13.30 -8.14
N LEU A 13 18.10 13.12 -7.43
CA LEU A 13 18.25 12.05 -6.48
C LEU A 13 17.41 12.40 -5.23
N ILE A 14 16.50 11.50 -4.87
CA ILE A 14 15.68 11.67 -3.67
C ILE A 14 15.69 10.40 -2.82
N LYS A 15 15.49 10.57 -1.53
CA LYS A 15 15.30 9.44 -0.61
C LYS A 15 13.84 8.99 -0.66
N ALA A 16 13.60 7.73 -0.94
CA ALA A 16 12.29 7.10 -0.87
C ALA A 16 12.33 5.94 0.17
N PRO A 17 11.27 5.75 0.96
CA PRO A 17 10.07 6.61 1.06
C PRO A 17 10.37 7.98 1.67
N GLY A 18 9.59 8.97 1.28
CA GLY A 18 9.74 10.34 1.77
C GLY A 18 8.94 11.35 0.94
N PRO A 19 8.86 12.60 1.39
CA PRO A 19 8.16 13.66 0.70
C PRO A 19 8.91 14.13 -0.54
N TRP A 20 8.19 14.63 -1.55
CA TRP A 20 8.79 15.34 -2.70
C TRP A 20 9.27 16.75 -2.36
N LYS A 21 9.02 17.22 -1.14
CA LYS A 21 9.41 18.55 -0.67
C LYS A 21 10.92 18.75 -0.84
N GLY A 22 11.30 19.82 -1.55
CA GLY A 22 12.69 20.10 -1.91
C GLY A 22 13.17 19.47 -3.22
N ALA A 23 12.48 18.46 -3.76
CA ALA A 23 12.73 17.96 -5.11
C ALA A 23 11.97 18.75 -6.17
N TYR A 24 10.77 19.25 -5.80
CA TYR A 24 9.92 20.08 -6.66
C TYR A 24 9.50 21.34 -5.90
N GLU A 25 9.79 22.52 -6.47
CA GLU A 25 9.38 23.82 -5.92
C GLU A 25 7.97 24.20 -6.38
N ASP A 26 7.47 23.59 -7.44
CA ASP A 26 6.16 23.92 -8.00
C ASP A 26 5.04 23.26 -7.18
N LYS A 27 4.34 24.13 -6.43
CA LYS A 27 3.28 23.75 -5.50
C LYS A 27 1.94 23.41 -6.17
N LYS A 28 1.85 23.50 -7.49
CA LYS A 28 0.61 23.31 -8.21
C LYS A 28 0.53 21.92 -8.84
N ASN A 29 -0.20 21.03 -8.18
CA ASN A 29 -0.86 19.86 -8.78
C ASN A 29 -0.02 18.74 -9.40
N HIS A 30 1.21 18.50 -8.97
CA HIS A 30 1.88 17.29 -9.42
C HIS A 30 1.48 16.08 -8.55
N MET A 31 0.38 15.43 -8.97
CA MET A 31 -0.09 14.20 -8.34
C MET A 31 0.66 12.96 -8.84
N VAL A 32 1.54 13.08 -9.83
CA VAL A 32 2.22 11.95 -10.46
C VAL A 32 3.73 12.12 -10.35
N GLY A 33 4.37 11.16 -9.73
CA GLY A 33 5.82 11.07 -9.66
C GLY A 33 6.33 9.78 -10.28
N TRP A 34 7.52 9.86 -10.88
CA TRP A 34 8.25 8.71 -11.38
C TRP A 34 9.53 8.57 -10.60
N TYR A 35 9.76 7.34 -10.10
CA TYR A 35 11.00 6.97 -9.44
C TYR A 35 11.67 5.88 -10.24
N ARG A 36 12.98 5.87 -10.24
CA ARG A 36 13.77 4.86 -10.91
C ARG A 36 14.98 4.51 -10.07
N GLY A 37 15.22 3.23 -9.91
CA GLY A 37 16.39 2.69 -9.24
C GLY A 37 16.95 1.51 -10.02
N THR A 38 18.25 1.33 -9.92
CA THR A 38 18.92 0.12 -10.43
C THR A 38 19.28 -0.75 -9.24
N PHE A 39 18.85 -2.00 -9.30
CA PHE A 39 19.12 -3.00 -8.26
C PHE A 39 20.10 -4.04 -8.81
N GLU A 40 21.11 -4.31 -8.03
CA GLU A 40 22.09 -5.36 -8.34
C GLU A 40 21.75 -6.60 -7.53
N PHE A 41 21.73 -7.73 -8.19
CA PHE A 41 21.38 -9.02 -7.58
C PHE A 41 22.60 -9.93 -7.56
N ALA A 42 22.77 -10.64 -6.46
CA ALA A 42 23.79 -11.66 -6.33
C ALA A 42 23.57 -12.78 -7.38
N PRO A 43 24.65 -13.36 -7.94
CA PRO A 43 24.54 -14.38 -8.98
C PRO A 43 23.65 -15.57 -8.61
N GLU A 44 23.59 -15.91 -7.32
CA GLU A 44 22.81 -17.02 -6.76
C GLU A 44 21.29 -16.82 -6.91
N LEU A 45 20.85 -15.55 -7.05
CA LEU A 45 19.45 -15.19 -7.24
C LEU A 45 19.02 -15.31 -8.70
N LYS A 46 19.93 -15.50 -9.64
CA LYS A 46 19.58 -15.62 -11.06
C LYS A 46 18.66 -16.82 -11.29
N GLY A 47 17.57 -16.57 -11.96
CA GLY A 47 16.51 -17.56 -12.21
C GLY A 47 15.52 -17.73 -11.05
N GLN A 48 15.75 -17.09 -9.90
CA GLN A 48 14.87 -17.16 -8.74
C GLN A 48 13.84 -16.04 -8.77
N GLU A 49 12.74 -16.25 -8.07
CA GLU A 49 11.79 -15.18 -7.78
C GLU A 49 12.23 -14.39 -6.56
N VAL A 50 12.07 -13.08 -6.67
CA VAL A 50 12.22 -12.14 -5.55
C VAL A 50 10.91 -11.41 -5.31
N VAL A 51 10.73 -10.96 -4.10
CA VAL A 51 9.59 -10.16 -3.71
C VAL A 51 10.06 -8.79 -3.23
N LEU A 52 9.47 -7.76 -3.78
CA LEU A 52 9.59 -6.40 -3.31
C LEU A 52 8.32 -6.07 -2.51
N LEU A 53 8.47 -5.81 -1.23
CA LEU A 53 7.38 -5.42 -0.35
C LEU A 53 7.20 -3.91 -0.41
N LEU A 54 6.02 -3.50 -0.87
CA LEU A 54 5.63 -2.10 -0.97
C LEU A 54 4.65 -1.78 0.17
N ASN A 55 5.11 -0.98 1.12
CA ASN A 55 4.31 -0.50 2.24
C ASN A 55 4.01 0.98 2.03
N THR A 56 3.04 1.31 1.18
CA THR A 56 2.73 2.69 0.84
C THR A 56 1.38 3.14 1.39
N TYR A 57 1.31 4.42 1.78
CA TYR A 57 0.09 5.08 2.23
C TYR A 57 -0.49 5.93 1.11
N MET A 58 -1.81 5.89 0.94
CA MET A 58 -2.56 6.84 0.12
C MET A 58 -1.95 7.09 -1.27
N ALA A 59 -1.29 6.08 -1.84
CA ALA A 59 -0.67 6.16 -3.14
C ALA A 59 -1.22 5.08 -4.07
N ARG A 60 -1.50 5.46 -5.30
CA ARG A 60 -1.70 4.53 -6.40
C ARG A 60 -0.34 4.27 -7.03
N MET A 61 -0.02 3.03 -7.32
CA MET A 61 1.31 2.68 -7.76
C MET A 61 1.29 1.69 -8.92
N GLU A 62 2.10 1.95 -9.91
CA GLU A 62 2.50 1.00 -10.95
C GLU A 62 3.99 0.72 -10.79
N VAL A 63 4.37 -0.54 -10.89
CA VAL A 63 5.77 -0.98 -10.81
C VAL A 63 6.16 -1.66 -12.12
N PHE A 64 7.26 -1.23 -12.65
CA PHE A 64 7.85 -1.79 -13.86
C PHE A 64 9.23 -2.33 -13.53
N VAL A 65 9.54 -3.53 -13.99
CA VAL A 65 10.88 -4.12 -13.95
C VAL A 65 11.35 -4.26 -15.39
N ASP A 66 12.47 -3.64 -15.73
CA ASP A 66 13.02 -3.60 -17.08
C ASP A 66 11.99 -3.16 -18.15
N GLY A 67 11.13 -2.21 -17.78
CA GLY A 67 10.09 -1.67 -18.64
C GLY A 67 8.79 -2.49 -18.72
N GLN A 68 8.78 -3.70 -18.16
CA GLN A 68 7.58 -4.54 -18.09
C GLN A 68 6.78 -4.25 -16.81
N GLU A 69 5.47 -4.06 -16.95
CA GLU A 69 4.58 -3.87 -15.80
C GLU A 69 4.46 -5.18 -15.01
N VAL A 70 4.88 -5.16 -13.75
CA VAL A 70 4.81 -6.31 -12.84
C VAL A 70 3.76 -6.11 -11.74
N TYR A 71 3.35 -4.86 -11.52
CA TYR A 71 2.36 -4.53 -10.50
C TYR A 71 1.62 -3.25 -10.83
N LYS A 72 0.32 -3.25 -10.56
CA LYS A 72 -0.55 -2.08 -10.71
C LYS A 72 -1.66 -2.12 -9.66
N ARG A 73 -1.80 -1.04 -8.92
CA ARG A 73 -2.88 -0.92 -7.93
C ARG A 73 -3.29 0.56 -7.71
N PRO A 74 -4.58 0.86 -7.70
CA PRO A 74 -5.68 -0.01 -8.11
C PRO A 74 -5.57 -0.38 -9.59
N HIS A 75 -6.30 -1.38 -10.01
CA HIS A 75 -6.29 -1.82 -11.41
C HIS A 75 -6.69 -0.69 -12.37
N ASP A 76 -7.62 0.16 -11.96
CA ASP A 76 -7.96 1.40 -12.64
C ASP A 76 -7.33 2.60 -11.90
N MET A 77 -6.31 3.20 -12.52
CA MET A 77 -5.60 4.37 -11.98
C MET A 77 -6.41 5.68 -12.06
N ASN A 78 -7.54 5.68 -12.74
CA ASN A 78 -8.42 6.85 -12.87
C ASN A 78 -9.41 6.98 -11.71
N VAL A 79 -9.53 5.95 -10.88
CA VAL A 79 -10.42 5.99 -9.70
C VAL A 79 -9.84 6.96 -8.68
N GLU A 80 -10.55 8.04 -8.38
CA GLU A 80 -10.15 9.06 -7.40
C GLU A 80 -10.27 8.61 -5.93
N ARG A 81 -10.35 7.33 -5.67
CA ARG A 81 -10.50 6.80 -4.31
C ARG A 81 -9.14 6.59 -3.65
N TYR A 82 -9.07 6.98 -2.39
CA TYR A 82 -7.86 6.89 -1.57
C TYR A 82 -7.81 5.56 -0.84
N TYR A 83 -6.66 4.95 -0.92
CA TYR A 83 -6.41 3.69 -0.23
C TYR A 83 -5.52 3.92 0.96
N SER A 84 -5.90 3.34 2.08
CA SER A 84 -5.03 3.25 3.24
C SER A 84 -3.88 2.28 2.99
N ILE A 85 -3.01 2.16 3.97
CA ILE A 85 -1.84 1.27 3.97
C ILE A 85 -2.15 -0.03 3.25
N GLN A 86 -1.39 -0.31 2.21
CA GLN A 86 -1.45 -1.58 1.51
C GLN A 86 -0.05 -2.14 1.40
N ALA A 87 0.19 -3.21 2.13
CA ALA A 87 1.34 -4.04 1.89
C ALA A 87 1.07 -4.82 0.60
N ALA A 88 1.89 -4.60 -0.41
CA ALA A 88 1.75 -5.29 -1.67
C ALA A 88 3.03 -6.05 -1.98
N PRO A 89 2.99 -7.38 -2.05
CA PRO A 89 4.10 -8.17 -2.54
C PRO A 89 4.16 -8.07 -4.07
N VAL A 90 5.18 -7.43 -4.59
CA VAL A 90 5.47 -7.36 -6.01
C VAL A 90 6.50 -8.44 -6.34
N ARG A 91 6.11 -9.46 -7.09
CA ARG A 91 6.96 -10.58 -7.45
C ARG A 91 7.51 -10.42 -8.85
N PHE A 92 8.78 -10.71 -9.02
CA PHE A 92 9.39 -10.82 -10.33
C PHE A 92 10.57 -11.78 -10.32
N LYS A 93 10.93 -12.29 -11.50
CA LYS A 93 12.04 -13.21 -11.66
C LYS A 93 13.32 -12.47 -11.96
N VAL A 94 14.40 -12.79 -11.27
CA VAL A 94 15.75 -12.26 -11.54
C VAL A 94 16.30 -12.94 -12.78
N THR A 95 16.34 -12.23 -13.90
CA THR A 95 16.83 -12.77 -15.19
C THR A 95 18.29 -12.39 -15.46
N GLN A 96 18.75 -11.30 -14.86
CA GLN A 96 20.10 -10.74 -15.07
C GLN A 96 20.65 -10.16 -13.77
N GLY A 97 21.95 -9.84 -13.74
CA GLY A 97 22.60 -9.32 -12.53
C GLY A 97 22.17 -7.90 -12.12
N LYS A 98 21.56 -7.15 -13.04
CA LYS A 98 21.06 -5.79 -12.79
C LYS A 98 19.66 -5.65 -13.36
N HIS A 99 18.74 -5.11 -12.57
CA HIS A 99 17.38 -4.78 -13.01
C HIS A 99 17.08 -3.31 -12.76
N VAL A 100 16.40 -2.69 -13.69
CA VAL A 100 15.88 -1.34 -13.55
C VAL A 100 14.45 -1.42 -13.04
N VAL A 101 14.20 -0.94 -11.83
CA VAL A 101 12.87 -0.86 -11.26
C VAL A 101 12.37 0.58 -11.33
N THR A 102 11.21 0.74 -11.93
CA THR A 102 10.58 2.04 -12.10
C THR A 102 9.22 2.05 -11.44
N PHE A 103 8.94 3.08 -10.65
CA PHE A 103 7.65 3.26 -9.98
C PHE A 103 6.97 4.49 -10.58
N ARG A 104 5.73 4.34 -10.98
CA ARG A 104 4.83 5.45 -11.22
C ARG A 104 3.89 5.58 -10.04
N VAL A 105 3.95 6.70 -9.35
CA VAL A 105 3.21 6.94 -8.12
C VAL A 105 2.25 8.09 -8.35
N VAL A 106 0.99 7.88 -7.99
CA VAL A 106 -0.04 8.92 -8.02
C VAL A 106 -0.54 9.15 -6.61
N THR A 107 -0.29 10.35 -6.09
CA THR A 107 -0.66 10.72 -4.71
C THR A 107 -1.55 11.96 -4.73
N PRO A 108 -2.80 11.82 -4.39
CA PRO A 108 -3.75 12.92 -4.52
C PRO A 108 -3.72 13.93 -3.38
N LEU A 109 -3.24 13.53 -2.20
CA LEU A 109 -3.28 14.39 -1.01
C LEU A 109 -1.91 14.84 -0.51
N MET A 110 -0.87 14.03 -0.74
CA MET A 110 0.44 14.24 -0.16
C MET A 110 1.51 14.04 -1.22
N ALA A 111 2.26 15.09 -1.53
CA ALA A 111 3.36 14.98 -2.50
C ALA A 111 4.49 14.13 -1.93
N GLY A 112 4.57 12.88 -2.34
CA GLY A 112 5.60 11.94 -1.89
C GLY A 112 5.17 10.48 -1.91
N VAL A 113 6.10 9.60 -1.57
CA VAL A 113 5.82 8.21 -1.24
C VAL A 113 6.00 8.06 0.26
N TYR A 114 4.91 7.82 0.94
CA TYR A 114 4.92 7.63 2.39
C TYR A 114 4.70 6.16 2.70
N GLY A 115 5.45 5.65 3.66
CA GLY A 115 5.34 4.27 4.07
C GLY A 115 6.56 3.81 4.86
N LEU A 116 6.65 2.51 5.06
CA LEU A 116 7.84 1.85 5.56
C LEU A 116 8.90 1.72 4.45
N PRO A 117 10.17 1.52 4.80
CA PRO A 117 11.20 1.22 3.82
C PRO A 117 10.79 0.06 2.91
N PHE A 118 11.17 0.14 1.64
CA PHE A 118 10.98 -0.96 0.71
C PHE A 118 11.92 -2.10 1.09
N GLU A 119 11.36 -3.29 1.20
CA GLU A 119 12.12 -4.49 1.50
C GLU A 119 12.12 -5.41 0.28
N MET A 120 13.27 -5.99 -0.01
CA MET A 120 13.41 -6.94 -1.12
C MET A 120 14.16 -8.17 -0.63
N HIS A 121 13.57 -9.33 -0.84
CA HIS A 121 14.18 -10.60 -0.48
C HIS A 121 13.78 -11.72 -1.46
N LYS A 122 14.45 -12.86 -1.35
CA LYS A 122 14.07 -14.04 -2.13
C LYS A 122 12.64 -14.45 -1.77
N TYR A 123 11.84 -14.74 -2.79
CA TYR A 123 10.49 -15.23 -2.56
C TYR A 123 10.52 -16.64 -1.97
N ASP A 124 9.85 -16.80 -0.83
CA ASP A 124 9.51 -18.09 -0.24
C ASP A 124 8.01 -18.08 0.07
N GLN A 125 7.30 -19.10 -0.42
CA GLN A 125 5.86 -19.23 -0.17
C GLN A 125 5.51 -19.47 1.31
N HIS A 126 6.50 -19.91 2.11
CA HIS A 126 6.36 -20.13 3.54
C HIS A 126 6.86 -18.94 4.38
N ASP A 127 7.22 -17.85 3.72
CA ASP A 127 7.71 -16.65 4.42
C ASP A 127 6.58 -16.01 5.23
N THR A 128 6.68 -16.17 6.55
CA THR A 128 5.74 -15.59 7.51
C THR A 128 5.68 -14.06 7.41
N SER A 129 6.75 -13.40 6.95
CA SER A 129 6.76 -11.96 6.78
C SER A 129 5.76 -11.52 5.69
N LEU A 130 5.65 -12.29 4.60
CA LEU A 130 4.67 -12.04 3.55
C LEU A 130 3.23 -12.20 4.04
N VAL A 131 2.99 -13.26 4.82
CA VAL A 131 1.67 -13.51 5.42
C VAL A 131 1.31 -12.38 6.38
N LEU A 132 2.23 -12.00 7.25
CA LEU A 132 2.03 -10.89 8.18
C LEU A 132 1.77 -9.57 7.44
N HIS A 133 2.51 -9.27 6.39
CA HIS A 133 2.28 -8.09 5.56
C HIS A 133 0.89 -8.08 4.92
N GLN A 134 0.43 -9.21 4.41
CA GLN A 134 -0.92 -9.34 3.84
C GLN A 134 -2.00 -9.16 4.92
N VAL A 135 -1.83 -9.84 6.05
CA VAL A 135 -2.78 -9.77 7.17
C VAL A 135 -2.84 -8.34 7.74
N TYR A 136 -1.69 -7.75 8.09
CA TYR A 136 -1.66 -6.38 8.65
C TYR A 136 -2.00 -5.32 7.61
N GLY A 137 -1.70 -5.56 6.33
CA GLY A 137 -1.99 -4.62 5.25
C GLY A 137 -3.46 -4.51 4.85
N GLY A 138 -4.30 -5.47 5.20
CA GLY A 138 -5.70 -5.45 4.76
C GLY A 138 -6.65 -6.27 5.62
N GLU A 139 -6.40 -7.56 5.74
CA GLU A 139 -7.37 -8.49 6.34
C GLU A 139 -7.61 -8.27 7.83
N ALA A 140 -6.55 -8.01 8.60
CA ALA A 140 -6.69 -7.76 10.04
C ALA A 140 -7.57 -6.55 10.34
N ARG A 141 -7.49 -5.50 9.52
CA ARG A 141 -8.32 -4.30 9.68
C ARG A 141 -9.79 -4.61 9.49
N VAL A 142 -10.11 -5.44 8.49
CA VAL A 142 -11.49 -5.87 8.22
C VAL A 142 -12.01 -6.70 9.38
N ILE A 143 -11.22 -7.67 9.86
CA ILE A 143 -11.59 -8.50 11.01
C ILE A 143 -11.82 -7.65 12.26
N ILE A 144 -10.91 -6.69 12.54
CA ILE A 144 -11.04 -5.76 13.65
C ILE A 144 -12.31 -4.90 13.51
N ALA A 145 -12.58 -4.38 12.29
CA ALA A 145 -13.76 -3.58 12.04
C ALA A 145 -15.05 -4.34 12.36
N TYR A 146 -15.20 -5.55 11.82
CA TYR A 146 -16.38 -6.37 12.11
C TYR A 146 -16.44 -6.82 13.57
N GLY A 147 -15.30 -7.09 14.21
CA GLY A 147 -15.24 -7.36 15.64
C GLY A 147 -15.75 -6.19 16.48
N LEU A 148 -15.33 -4.97 16.16
CA LEU A 148 -15.81 -3.75 16.82
C LEU A 148 -17.30 -3.51 16.59
N LEU A 149 -17.80 -3.77 15.38
CA LEU A 149 -19.22 -3.67 15.09
C LEU A 149 -20.03 -4.67 15.93
N ALA A 150 -19.62 -5.94 15.93
CA ALA A 150 -20.30 -6.98 16.71
C ALA A 150 -20.29 -6.65 18.22
N PHE A 151 -19.16 -6.18 18.73
CA PHE A 151 -19.01 -5.72 20.11
C PHE A 151 -19.93 -4.53 20.41
N GLY A 152 -19.96 -3.55 19.53
CA GLY A 152 -20.85 -2.40 19.66
C GLY A 152 -22.32 -2.80 19.71
N LEU A 153 -22.76 -3.65 18.78
CA LEU A 153 -24.14 -4.15 18.73
C LEU A 153 -24.50 -4.97 19.98
N PHE A 154 -23.57 -5.78 20.47
CA PHE A 154 -23.75 -6.51 21.73
C PHE A 154 -24.03 -5.58 22.91
N PHE A 155 -23.23 -4.51 23.07
CA PHE A 155 -23.45 -3.56 24.17
C PHE A 155 -24.71 -2.75 24.02
N LEU A 156 -25.15 -2.41 22.79
CA LEU A 156 -26.44 -1.79 22.56
C LEU A 156 -27.61 -2.71 22.97
N ALA A 157 -27.49 -4.00 22.68
CA ALA A 157 -28.49 -4.98 23.12
C ALA A 157 -28.54 -5.12 24.64
N VAL A 158 -27.38 -5.14 25.31
CA VAL A 158 -27.30 -5.14 26.80
C VAL A 158 -27.90 -3.85 27.36
N PHE A 159 -27.60 -2.68 26.76
CA PHE A 159 -28.23 -1.42 27.17
C PHE A 159 -29.75 -1.46 27.03
N ALA A 160 -30.27 -1.98 25.93
CA ALA A 160 -31.72 -2.09 25.73
C ALA A 160 -32.43 -2.84 26.88
N LYS A 161 -31.74 -3.83 27.43
CA LYS A 161 -32.26 -4.64 28.56
C LYS A 161 -32.01 -4.01 29.94
N THR A 162 -30.82 -3.48 30.18
CA THR A 162 -30.38 -3.01 31.51
C THR A 162 -30.61 -1.53 31.75
N ARG A 163 -30.69 -0.73 30.66
CA ARG A 163 -30.77 0.74 30.69
C ARG A 163 -29.57 1.42 31.38
N TYR A 164 -28.47 0.70 31.56
CA TYR A 164 -27.28 1.27 32.19
C TYR A 164 -26.45 2.09 31.18
N PRO A 165 -26.24 3.42 31.39
CA PRO A 165 -25.67 4.31 30.40
C PRO A 165 -24.30 3.92 29.86
N LEU A 166 -23.49 3.24 30.67
CA LEU A 166 -22.15 2.78 30.24
C LEU A 166 -22.23 1.90 28.99
N TYR A 167 -23.23 1.00 28.93
CA TYR A 167 -23.41 0.11 27.79
C TYR A 167 -23.86 0.86 26.53
N LEU A 168 -24.60 1.96 26.68
CA LEU A 168 -24.93 2.82 25.56
C LEU A 168 -23.67 3.42 24.93
N TRP A 169 -22.82 4.01 25.74
CA TRP A 169 -21.59 4.65 25.26
C TRP A 169 -20.61 3.65 24.68
N ALA A 170 -20.44 2.49 25.28
CA ALA A 170 -19.62 1.40 24.77
C ALA A 170 -20.15 0.90 23.40
N GLY A 171 -21.47 0.74 23.29
CA GLY A 171 -22.11 0.32 22.07
C GLY A 171 -21.99 1.32 20.93
N LEU A 172 -22.27 2.61 21.20
CA LEU A 172 -22.10 3.68 20.23
C LEU A 172 -20.64 3.82 19.79
N GLY A 173 -19.69 3.75 20.73
CA GLY A 173 -18.26 3.80 20.42
C GLY A 173 -17.84 2.70 19.45
N GLY A 174 -18.21 1.44 19.72
CA GLY A 174 -17.89 0.31 18.85
C GLY A 174 -18.50 0.43 17.46
N THR A 175 -19.77 0.84 17.37
CA THR A 175 -20.45 1.01 16.07
C THR A 175 -19.95 2.21 15.27
N MET A 176 -19.59 3.32 15.93
CA MET A 176 -19.06 4.52 15.24
C MET A 176 -17.62 4.34 14.74
N ILE A 177 -16.83 3.53 15.40
CA ILE A 177 -15.45 3.24 14.98
C ILE A 177 -15.43 2.30 13.76
N PHE A 178 -16.44 1.44 13.60
CA PHE A 178 -16.54 0.50 12.49
C PHE A 178 -16.31 1.14 11.11
N PRO A 179 -17.03 2.20 10.68
CA PRO A 179 -16.83 2.78 9.35
C PRO A 179 -15.42 3.35 9.16
N PHE A 180 -14.79 3.82 10.23
CA PHE A 180 -13.42 4.32 10.14
C PHE A 180 -12.41 3.23 9.77
N PHE A 181 -12.57 2.03 10.30
CA PHE A 181 -11.71 0.89 9.96
C PHE A 181 -12.17 0.13 8.72
N ALA A 182 -13.44 0.14 8.41
CA ALA A 182 -14.02 -0.56 7.26
C ALA A 182 -13.93 0.24 5.95
N ALA A 183 -14.02 1.58 6.02
CA ALA A 183 -14.09 2.44 4.85
C ALA A 183 -12.85 2.44 3.92
N PRO A 184 -11.61 2.21 4.37
CA PRO A 184 -10.44 2.33 3.52
C PRO A 184 -10.04 1.06 2.75
N GLY A 185 -10.90 0.10 2.54
CA GLY A 185 -10.54 -1.15 1.86
C GLY A 185 -11.24 -1.35 0.53
N ASP A 186 -10.57 -2.02 -0.41
CA ASP A 186 -11.13 -2.48 -1.70
C ASP A 186 -12.38 -3.39 -1.52
N TYR A 187 -12.68 -3.80 -0.30
CA TYR A 187 -13.75 -4.74 0.03
C TYR A 187 -15.15 -4.14 -0.17
N TRP A 188 -15.31 -2.83 0.04
CA TRP A 188 -16.59 -2.15 -0.22
C TRP A 188 -16.91 -2.04 -1.70
N LEU A 189 -15.89 -1.99 -2.55
CA LEU A 189 -16.02 -1.94 -4.00
C LEU A 189 -16.48 -3.27 -4.63
N LYS A 190 -16.31 -4.37 -3.90
CA LYS A 190 -16.74 -5.70 -4.36
C LYS A 190 -18.14 -6.08 -3.90
N LEU A 191 -18.77 -5.28 -3.02
CA LEU A 191 -20.09 -5.53 -2.48
C LEU A 191 -21.19 -4.66 -3.14
N PHE A 192 -20.81 -3.69 -3.96
CA PHE A 192 -21.66 -2.83 -4.78
C PHE A 192 -21.12 -2.76 -6.22
#